data_09d91d5cbcf5ea65daa895bd750982ce
#
_entry.id   09d91d5cbcf5ea65daa895bd750982ce
#
_cell.length_a   1.000
_cell.length_b   1.000
_cell.length_c   1.000
_cell.angle_alpha   90.00
_cell.angle_beta   90.00
_cell.angle_gamma   90.00
#
_symmetry.space_group_name_H-M   'P 1'
#
loop_
_entity.id
_entity.type
_entity.pdbx_description
1 polymer ?
#
loop_
_entity_poly.entity_id
_entity_poly.type
_entity_poly.pdbx_seq_one_letter_code
_entity_poly.pdbx_strand_id
1 'polypeptide(L)'
;VMSLAGCSEKTETWTVTCPWAPSGVAAMVSQKAASLSNTYSDKIVLVADAVKGDAATVNSWVAETKANDSELVFAGEGLFSITSILDPAKMQFSYDDFEFVENLYSSVFVMSADAKLGITSIDELKSYMDQGNQISIATNGATGSEAFLAAALFGSMGYGDQIKIVAYSSAAEAAQAVAKGETNFAVSHQSQILETYQQNGVSIVCAFDGEDIADGPFAGVEGVGKYGYPYFRNRCLILARKGTDAKKIAALKELYDKILADQSVSEWLADTMLLEVDTMTNDQVLEHIENVKSIVNEYKDLVVQ
;
A
#
# COMPACT_ATOMS: atom_id res chain seq x y z
N VAL A 1 -45.29 35.56 12.57
CA VAL A 1 -44.66 34.22 12.77
C VAL A 1 -43.89 33.89 11.51
N MET A 2 -42.60 34.22 11.48
CA MET A 2 -41.71 33.80 10.41
C MET A 2 -41.28 32.36 10.71
N SER A 3 -41.72 31.41 9.89
CA SER A 3 -41.24 30.05 9.88
C SER A 3 -39.84 30.06 9.27
N LEU A 4 -38.81 29.88 10.10
CA LEU A 4 -37.48 29.50 9.64
C LEU A 4 -37.59 28.06 9.14
N ALA A 5 -37.81 27.88 7.82
CA ALA A 5 -37.58 26.64 7.17
C ALA A 5 -36.05 26.45 7.15
N GLY A 6 -35.50 25.78 8.16
CA GLY A 6 -34.15 25.27 8.15
C GLY A 6 -34.07 24.23 7.04
N CYS A 7 -33.47 24.56 5.91
CA CYS A 7 -32.95 23.56 4.97
C CYS A 7 -31.88 22.78 5.75
N SER A 8 -32.23 21.63 6.33
CA SER A 8 -31.21 20.66 6.70
C SER A 8 -30.56 20.22 5.39
N GLU A 9 -29.30 20.59 5.18
CA GLU A 9 -28.53 20.06 4.06
C GLU A 9 -28.57 18.53 4.18
N LYS A 10 -28.97 17.89 3.08
CA LYS A 10 -29.12 16.42 3.06
C LYS A 10 -27.74 15.79 3.21
N THR A 11 -27.60 14.87 4.12
CA THR A 11 -26.39 14.04 4.28
C THR A 11 -26.11 13.31 2.96
N GLU A 12 -24.91 13.43 2.45
CA GLU A 12 -24.43 12.77 1.25
C GLU A 12 -23.63 11.53 1.62
N THR A 13 -23.98 10.37 1.05
CA THR A 13 -23.24 9.13 1.25
C THR A 13 -22.23 8.96 0.14
N TRP A 14 -20.97 8.75 0.50
CA TRP A 14 -19.87 8.49 -0.41
C TRP A 14 -19.39 7.06 -0.26
N THR A 15 -19.38 6.30 -1.34
CA THR A 15 -18.81 4.96 -1.40
C THR A 15 -17.31 5.05 -1.65
N VAL A 16 -16.52 4.33 -0.87
CA VAL A 16 -15.06 4.25 -1.03
C VAL A 16 -14.72 2.84 -1.50
N THR A 17 -14.51 2.68 -2.79
CA THR A 17 -14.10 1.41 -3.39
C THR A 17 -12.62 1.16 -3.10
N CYS A 18 -12.32 0.01 -2.48
CA CYS A 18 -10.96 -0.44 -2.21
C CYS A 18 -10.68 -1.70 -3.06
N PRO A 19 -9.69 -1.69 -3.98
CA PRO A 19 -9.51 -2.75 -4.98
C PRO A 19 -8.79 -4.00 -4.44
N TRP A 20 -8.84 -4.24 -3.14
CA TRP A 20 -8.22 -5.39 -2.48
C TRP A 20 -9.20 -6.15 -1.57
N ALA A 21 -8.74 -7.29 -1.05
CA ALA A 21 -9.54 -8.10 -0.13
C ALA A 21 -9.89 -7.33 1.16
N PRO A 22 -11.05 -7.62 1.81
CA PRO A 22 -11.47 -6.96 3.04
C PRO A 22 -10.47 -7.03 4.20
N SER A 23 -9.63 -8.07 4.23
CA SER A 23 -8.55 -8.25 5.20
C SER A 23 -7.24 -7.54 4.83
N GLY A 24 -7.19 -6.88 3.66
CA GLY A 24 -6.03 -6.10 3.24
C GLY A 24 -5.90 -4.80 4.05
N VAL A 25 -4.66 -4.32 4.17
CA VAL A 25 -4.33 -3.12 4.98
C VAL A 25 -5.19 -1.91 4.57
N ALA A 26 -5.23 -1.57 3.29
CA ALA A 26 -6.00 -0.41 2.81
C ALA A 26 -7.51 -0.58 3.03
N ALA A 27 -8.06 -1.79 2.87
CA ALA A 27 -9.47 -2.06 3.11
C ALA A 27 -9.82 -1.89 4.59
N MET A 28 -8.97 -2.35 5.51
CA MET A 28 -9.17 -2.16 6.95
C MET A 28 -9.09 -0.68 7.34
N VAL A 29 -8.15 0.09 6.77
CA VAL A 29 -8.06 1.55 6.98
C VAL A 29 -9.31 2.26 6.45
N SER A 30 -9.79 1.90 5.26
CA SER A 30 -11.02 2.46 4.69
C SER A 30 -12.25 2.16 5.56
N GLN A 31 -12.37 0.94 6.07
CA GLN A 31 -13.45 0.54 6.99
C GLN A 31 -13.39 1.32 8.31
N LYS A 32 -12.20 1.51 8.88
CA LYS A 32 -12.00 2.30 10.09
C LYS A 32 -12.42 3.75 9.88
N ALA A 33 -12.00 4.39 8.78
CA ALA A 33 -12.40 5.74 8.44
C ALA A 33 -13.91 5.85 8.22
N ALA A 34 -14.52 4.92 7.49
CA ALA A 34 -15.95 4.89 7.26
C ALA A 34 -16.75 4.79 8.57
N SER A 35 -16.31 3.95 9.50
CA SER A 35 -16.99 3.77 10.81
C SER A 35 -17.02 5.03 11.67
N LEU A 36 -16.12 5.98 11.43
CA LEU A 36 -16.00 7.23 12.18
C LEU A 36 -16.54 8.46 11.43
N SER A 37 -16.90 8.31 10.16
CA SER A 37 -17.32 9.45 9.33
C SER A 37 -18.49 10.23 9.93
N ASN A 38 -19.50 9.55 10.49
CA ASN A 38 -20.63 10.17 11.18
C ASN A 38 -20.27 10.92 12.47
N THR A 39 -19.13 10.61 13.06
CA THR A 39 -18.65 11.32 14.27
C THR A 39 -18.09 12.69 13.91
N TYR A 40 -17.51 12.83 12.73
CA TYR A 40 -16.79 14.02 12.30
C TYR A 40 -17.50 14.85 11.23
N SER A 41 -18.63 14.37 10.69
CA SER A 41 -19.42 15.10 9.70
C SER A 41 -20.92 14.77 9.81
N ASP A 42 -21.74 15.82 9.82
CA ASP A 42 -23.20 15.69 9.68
C ASP A 42 -23.64 15.67 8.21
N LYS A 43 -22.70 15.99 7.29
CA LYS A 43 -22.97 16.19 5.84
C LYS A 43 -22.48 15.03 4.99
N ILE A 44 -21.46 14.32 5.43
CA ILE A 44 -20.80 13.25 4.66
C ILE A 44 -20.77 11.98 5.51
N VAL A 45 -21.23 10.89 4.90
CA VAL A 45 -21.10 9.53 5.42
C VAL A 45 -20.26 8.73 4.44
N LEU A 46 -19.22 8.06 4.93
CA LEU A 46 -18.40 7.16 4.14
C LEU A 46 -18.88 5.72 4.29
N VAL A 47 -18.93 4.98 3.20
CA VAL A 47 -19.20 3.54 3.15
C VAL A 47 -18.04 2.86 2.45
N ALA A 48 -17.34 1.97 3.14
CA ALA A 48 -16.22 1.22 2.56
C ALA A 48 -16.74 0.01 1.79
N ASP A 49 -16.26 -0.17 0.56
CA ASP A 49 -16.56 -1.30 -0.31
C ASP A 49 -15.25 -1.95 -0.81
N ALA A 50 -14.99 -3.18 -0.39
CA ALA A 50 -13.79 -3.92 -0.77
C ALA A 50 -14.11 -4.84 -1.97
N VAL A 51 -13.62 -4.46 -3.14
CA VAL A 51 -13.84 -5.16 -4.42
C VAL A 51 -12.49 -5.65 -4.96
N LYS A 52 -12.16 -6.90 -4.71
CA LYS A 52 -10.88 -7.49 -5.15
C LYS A 52 -10.72 -7.44 -6.68
N GLY A 53 -9.57 -6.98 -7.16
CA GLY A 53 -9.27 -6.95 -8.61
C GLY A 53 -8.14 -6.00 -8.99
N ASP A 54 -7.59 -5.25 -8.02
CA ASP A 54 -6.49 -4.31 -8.24
C ASP A 54 -6.75 -3.37 -9.44
N ALA A 55 -5.86 -3.29 -10.43
CA ALA A 55 -6.01 -2.45 -11.62
C ALA A 55 -7.34 -2.69 -12.37
N ALA A 56 -7.82 -3.94 -12.43
CA ALA A 56 -9.09 -4.27 -13.09
C ALA A 56 -10.29 -3.61 -12.39
N THR A 57 -10.30 -3.58 -11.06
CA THR A 57 -11.34 -2.89 -10.29
C THR A 57 -11.29 -1.38 -10.53
N VAL A 58 -10.09 -0.78 -10.55
CA VAL A 58 -9.95 0.65 -10.83
C VAL A 58 -10.37 0.98 -12.26
N ASN A 59 -10.04 0.14 -13.25
CA ASN A 59 -10.52 0.30 -14.63
C ASN A 59 -12.05 0.33 -14.70
N SER A 60 -12.73 -0.62 -14.07
CA SER A 60 -14.19 -0.67 -14.01
C SER A 60 -14.77 0.55 -13.30
N TRP A 61 -14.19 0.94 -12.16
CA TRP A 61 -14.61 2.12 -11.42
C TRP A 61 -14.48 3.39 -12.25
N VAL A 62 -13.37 3.58 -12.97
CA VAL A 62 -13.16 4.74 -13.86
C VAL A 62 -14.19 4.76 -15.02
N ALA A 63 -14.50 3.59 -15.60
CA ALA A 63 -15.43 3.47 -16.70
C ALA A 63 -16.89 3.75 -16.29
N GLU A 64 -17.28 3.42 -15.07
CA GLU A 64 -18.66 3.47 -14.59
C GLU A 64 -18.97 4.74 -13.80
N THR A 65 -17.96 5.39 -13.17
CA THR A 65 -18.13 6.54 -12.29
C THR A 65 -17.97 7.86 -13.04
N LYS A 66 -18.82 8.82 -12.74
CA LYS A 66 -18.75 10.21 -13.25
C LYS A 66 -18.37 11.18 -12.14
N ALA A 67 -17.97 12.39 -12.54
CA ALA A 67 -17.78 13.49 -11.60
C ALA A 67 -19.05 13.73 -10.76
N ASN A 68 -18.86 13.90 -9.45
CA ASN A 68 -19.92 14.13 -8.46
C ASN A 68 -20.91 12.98 -8.21
N ASP A 69 -20.60 11.75 -8.62
CA ASP A 69 -21.44 10.56 -8.33
C ASP A 69 -21.37 10.10 -6.87
N SER A 70 -20.64 10.84 -6.00
CA SER A 70 -20.40 10.48 -4.60
C SER A 70 -19.67 9.14 -4.45
N GLU A 71 -18.72 8.91 -5.34
CA GLU A 71 -17.86 7.74 -5.40
C GLU A 71 -16.40 8.13 -5.25
N LEU A 72 -15.67 7.38 -4.43
CA LEU A 72 -14.23 7.46 -4.23
C LEU A 72 -13.59 6.10 -4.54
N VAL A 73 -12.32 6.11 -4.92
CA VAL A 73 -11.50 4.91 -4.99
C VAL A 73 -10.26 5.09 -4.11
N PHE A 74 -9.90 4.06 -3.36
CA PHE A 74 -8.70 4.01 -2.53
C PHE A 74 -7.62 3.22 -3.28
N ALA A 75 -6.90 3.87 -4.18
CA ALA A 75 -5.97 3.23 -5.11
C ALA A 75 -4.53 3.30 -4.62
N GLY A 76 -3.77 2.22 -4.81
CA GLY A 76 -2.32 2.20 -4.57
C GLY A 76 -1.58 3.11 -5.55
N GLU A 77 -0.66 3.93 -5.07
CA GLU A 77 0.16 4.79 -5.93
C GLU A 77 1.02 3.99 -6.92
N GLY A 78 1.38 2.76 -6.56
CA GLY A 78 2.12 1.83 -7.43
C GLY A 78 1.44 1.52 -8.76
N LEU A 79 0.12 1.72 -8.88
CA LEU A 79 -0.55 1.68 -10.17
C LEU A 79 0.01 2.76 -11.11
N PHE A 80 0.21 3.97 -10.60
CA PHE A 80 0.67 5.12 -11.39
C PHE A 80 2.19 5.15 -11.59
N SER A 81 2.96 4.53 -10.71
CA SER A 81 4.42 4.59 -10.72
C SER A 81 5.08 3.30 -11.18
N ILE A 82 4.50 2.13 -10.90
CA ILE A 82 5.09 0.82 -11.19
C ILE A 82 4.36 0.12 -12.33
N THR A 83 3.06 -0.15 -12.15
CA THR A 83 2.26 -0.88 -13.14
C THR A 83 2.19 -0.13 -14.48
N SER A 84 2.12 1.20 -14.44
CA SER A 84 2.13 2.04 -15.66
C SER A 84 3.39 1.90 -16.51
N ILE A 85 4.50 1.43 -15.93
CA ILE A 85 5.78 1.21 -16.63
C ILE A 85 5.98 -0.27 -16.97
N LEU A 86 5.77 -1.16 -15.97
CA LEU A 86 6.09 -2.59 -16.14
C LEU A 86 5.00 -3.37 -16.86
N ASP A 87 3.75 -2.98 -16.72
CA ASP A 87 2.60 -3.65 -17.35
C ASP A 87 1.50 -2.65 -17.73
N PRO A 88 1.83 -1.70 -18.65
CA PRO A 88 0.90 -0.64 -19.04
C PRO A 88 -0.41 -1.16 -19.67
N ALA A 89 -0.42 -2.38 -20.20
CA ALA A 89 -1.60 -3.00 -20.79
C ALA A 89 -2.73 -3.25 -19.77
N LYS A 90 -2.40 -3.33 -18.47
CA LYS A 90 -3.39 -3.43 -17.38
C LYS A 90 -4.12 -2.12 -17.09
N MET A 91 -3.58 -0.99 -17.55
CA MET A 91 -4.05 0.35 -17.19
C MET A 91 -4.92 0.93 -18.31
N GLN A 92 -6.19 1.20 -18.00
CA GLN A 92 -7.11 1.94 -18.88
C GLN A 92 -7.39 3.35 -18.32
N PHE A 93 -6.54 3.82 -17.41
CA PHE A 93 -6.61 5.12 -16.76
C PHE A 93 -5.20 5.66 -16.50
N SER A 94 -5.12 6.95 -16.23
CA SER A 94 -3.92 7.64 -15.76
C SER A 94 -4.26 8.47 -14.53
N TYR A 95 -3.27 9.08 -13.88
CA TYR A 95 -3.52 9.96 -12.74
C TYR A 95 -4.42 11.16 -13.10
N ASP A 96 -4.37 11.61 -14.35
CA ASP A 96 -5.19 12.73 -14.86
C ASP A 96 -6.69 12.46 -14.88
N ASP A 97 -7.11 11.19 -14.72
CA ASP A 97 -8.53 10.81 -14.64
C ASP A 97 -9.14 11.07 -13.26
N PHE A 98 -8.35 11.58 -12.31
CA PHE A 98 -8.76 11.73 -10.92
C PHE A 98 -8.59 13.16 -10.39
N GLU A 99 -9.33 13.46 -9.32
CA GLU A 99 -9.07 14.53 -8.37
C GLU A 99 -8.54 13.90 -7.08
N PHE A 100 -7.40 14.39 -6.59
CA PHE A 100 -6.81 13.92 -5.34
C PHE A 100 -7.60 14.44 -4.13
N VAL A 101 -7.91 13.55 -3.19
CA VAL A 101 -8.55 13.90 -1.92
C VAL A 101 -7.53 13.88 -0.79
N GLU A 102 -6.93 12.73 -0.48
CA GLU A 102 -5.94 12.60 0.59
C GLU A 102 -5.08 11.34 0.45
N ASN A 103 -3.89 11.39 1.01
CA ASN A 103 -3.08 10.23 1.39
C ASN A 103 -3.21 10.01 2.90
N LEU A 104 -3.66 8.85 3.34
CA LEU A 104 -3.95 8.61 4.75
C LEU A 104 -2.74 8.14 5.54
N TYR A 105 -1.87 7.35 4.89
CA TYR A 105 -0.71 6.72 5.54
C TYR A 105 0.41 6.42 4.55
N SER A 106 1.59 6.20 5.08
CA SER A 106 2.65 5.48 4.40
C SER A 106 3.00 4.20 5.15
N SER A 107 3.55 3.21 4.45
CA SER A 107 4.04 1.98 5.05
C SER A 107 5.38 1.55 4.49
N VAL A 108 6.18 0.93 5.34
CA VAL A 108 7.44 0.29 5.00
C VAL A 108 7.19 -1.20 4.86
N PHE A 109 7.46 -1.76 3.69
CA PHE A 109 7.47 -3.21 3.51
C PHE A 109 8.67 -3.83 4.18
N VAL A 110 8.51 -5.06 4.64
CA VAL A 110 9.61 -5.88 5.15
C VAL A 110 9.75 -7.16 4.34
N MET A 111 10.98 -7.66 4.24
CA MET A 111 11.24 -9.01 3.75
C MET A 111 11.33 -9.96 4.93
N SER A 112 10.52 -11.00 4.90
CA SER A 112 10.57 -12.11 5.85
C SER A 112 11.13 -13.36 5.19
N ALA A 113 11.75 -14.21 5.98
CA ALA A 113 12.27 -15.52 5.60
C ALA A 113 11.61 -16.64 6.41
N ASP A 114 11.47 -17.84 5.83
CA ASP A 114 11.16 -19.05 6.62
C ASP A 114 12.17 -19.13 7.79
N ALA A 115 11.66 -19.22 9.01
CA ALA A 115 12.50 -19.24 10.21
C ALA A 115 13.56 -20.35 10.20
N LYS A 116 13.33 -21.46 9.48
CA LYS A 116 14.27 -22.56 9.35
C LYS A 116 15.55 -22.19 8.60
N LEU A 117 15.52 -21.12 7.80
CA LEU A 117 16.71 -20.63 7.09
C LEU A 117 17.68 -19.89 8.00
N GLY A 118 17.20 -19.36 9.15
CA GLY A 118 18.02 -18.62 10.10
C GLY A 118 18.58 -17.31 9.58
N ILE A 119 17.94 -16.69 8.57
CA ILE A 119 18.39 -15.46 7.94
C ILE A 119 17.67 -14.27 8.59
N THR A 120 18.45 -13.34 9.17
CA THR A 120 17.95 -12.19 9.92
C THR A 120 18.59 -10.86 9.51
N SER A 121 19.47 -10.87 8.49
CA SER A 121 20.19 -9.69 8.02
C SER A 121 20.49 -9.77 6.51
N ILE A 122 20.85 -8.64 5.92
CA ILE A 122 21.30 -8.54 4.53
C ILE A 122 22.57 -9.35 4.29
N ASP A 123 23.52 -9.35 5.24
CA ASP A 123 24.78 -10.08 5.09
C ASP A 123 24.58 -11.61 5.13
N GLU A 124 23.67 -12.08 6.00
CA GLU A 124 23.28 -13.49 6.03
C GLU A 124 22.53 -13.89 4.73
N LEU A 125 21.66 -13.02 4.23
CA LEU A 125 21.00 -13.23 2.95
C LEU A 125 22.00 -13.37 1.80
N LYS A 126 22.98 -12.46 1.70
CA LYS A 126 24.06 -12.56 0.69
C LYS A 126 24.84 -13.85 0.82
N SER A 127 25.24 -14.21 2.04
CA SER A 127 25.96 -15.45 2.31
C SER A 127 25.19 -16.70 1.90
N TYR A 128 23.86 -16.68 2.05
CA TYR A 128 22.98 -17.75 1.62
C TYR A 128 22.87 -17.82 0.08
N MET A 129 22.74 -16.66 -0.59
CA MET A 129 22.61 -16.57 -2.03
C MET A 129 23.93 -16.90 -2.76
N ASP A 130 25.09 -16.57 -2.19
CA ASP A 130 26.41 -16.88 -2.72
C ASP A 130 26.69 -18.40 -2.82
N GLN A 131 25.92 -19.21 -2.09
CA GLN A 131 25.96 -20.67 -2.22
C GLN A 131 25.21 -21.19 -3.46
N GLY A 132 24.61 -20.32 -4.28
CA GLY A 132 23.87 -20.69 -5.48
C GLY A 132 22.44 -21.19 -5.20
N ASN A 133 21.89 -20.91 -4.03
CA ASN A 133 20.54 -21.32 -3.69
C ASN A 133 19.50 -20.68 -4.63
N GLN A 134 18.57 -21.49 -5.12
CA GLN A 134 17.39 -21.02 -5.84
C GLN A 134 16.27 -20.79 -4.84
N ILE A 135 15.61 -19.64 -4.89
CA ILE A 135 14.62 -19.24 -3.93
C ILE A 135 13.29 -18.82 -4.57
N SER A 136 12.22 -18.94 -3.81
CA SER A 136 10.89 -18.41 -4.11
C SER A 136 10.51 -17.30 -3.13
N ILE A 137 9.89 -16.24 -3.65
CA ILE A 137 9.46 -15.08 -2.87
C ILE A 137 7.96 -14.87 -3.06
N ALA A 138 7.20 -14.97 -1.98
CA ALA A 138 5.76 -14.70 -1.99
C ALA A 138 5.49 -13.19 -2.02
N THR A 139 4.56 -12.77 -2.87
CA THR A 139 4.12 -11.37 -3.00
C THR A 139 2.62 -11.30 -3.24
N ASN A 140 2.01 -10.15 -2.92
CA ASN A 140 0.63 -9.87 -3.29
C ASN A 140 0.57 -9.44 -4.76
N GLY A 141 0.25 -10.39 -5.65
CA GLY A 141 0.30 -10.18 -7.09
C GLY A 141 1.71 -10.28 -7.69
N ALA A 142 1.79 -10.28 -9.01
CA ALA A 142 3.03 -10.51 -9.75
C ALA A 142 3.78 -9.22 -10.16
N THR A 143 3.10 -8.06 -10.15
CA THR A 143 3.61 -6.80 -10.74
C THR A 143 3.38 -5.59 -9.84
N GLY A 144 3.05 -5.78 -8.57
CA GLY A 144 2.85 -4.72 -7.58
C GLY A 144 4.16 -4.27 -6.91
N SER A 145 4.02 -3.41 -5.91
CA SER A 145 5.14 -2.83 -5.16
C SER A 145 6.03 -3.90 -4.52
N GLU A 146 5.44 -4.92 -3.90
CA GLU A 146 6.16 -6.02 -3.23
C GLU A 146 7.02 -6.82 -4.23
N ALA A 147 6.43 -7.17 -5.38
CA ALA A 147 7.13 -7.93 -6.41
C ALA A 147 8.28 -7.10 -7.02
N PHE A 148 8.04 -5.81 -7.29
CA PHE A 148 9.07 -4.92 -7.80
C PHE A 148 10.23 -4.78 -6.80
N LEU A 149 9.95 -4.48 -5.53
CA LEU A 149 10.99 -4.30 -4.51
C LEU A 149 11.82 -5.58 -4.32
N ALA A 150 11.17 -6.76 -4.29
CA ALA A 150 11.87 -8.04 -4.22
C ALA A 150 12.80 -8.23 -5.40
N ALA A 151 12.30 -8.11 -6.64
CA ALA A 151 13.09 -8.32 -7.84
C ALA A 151 14.22 -7.30 -7.99
N ALA A 152 13.96 -6.02 -7.68
CA ALA A 152 14.96 -4.96 -7.73
C ALA A 152 16.08 -5.18 -6.69
N LEU A 153 15.74 -5.60 -5.46
CA LEU A 153 16.72 -5.90 -4.43
C LEU A 153 17.66 -7.03 -4.87
N PHE A 154 17.11 -8.19 -5.23
CA PHE A 154 17.93 -9.34 -5.64
C PHE A 154 18.68 -9.08 -6.95
N GLY A 155 18.07 -8.38 -7.91
CA GLY A 155 18.73 -7.95 -9.13
C GLY A 155 19.91 -7.04 -8.85
N SER A 156 19.77 -6.05 -7.96
CA SER A 156 20.86 -5.15 -7.54
C SER A 156 22.01 -5.86 -6.82
N MET A 157 21.69 -6.95 -6.11
CA MET A 157 22.71 -7.81 -5.47
C MET A 157 23.39 -8.77 -6.45
N GLY A 158 22.90 -8.91 -7.69
CA GLY A 158 23.41 -9.84 -8.69
C GLY A 158 22.80 -11.25 -8.61
N TYR A 159 21.68 -11.42 -7.90
CA TYR A 159 21.02 -12.73 -7.71
C TYR A 159 19.69 -12.85 -8.48
N GLY A 160 19.44 -11.99 -9.47
CA GLY A 160 18.19 -11.97 -10.22
C GLY A 160 17.81 -13.32 -10.84
N ASP A 161 18.78 -14.07 -11.34
CA ASP A 161 18.57 -15.41 -11.95
C ASP A 161 18.29 -16.53 -10.92
N GLN A 162 18.42 -16.24 -9.62
CA GLN A 162 18.23 -17.21 -8.54
C GLN A 162 16.87 -17.10 -7.86
N ILE A 163 16.04 -16.14 -8.27
CA ILE A 163 14.75 -15.88 -7.64
C ILE A 163 13.57 -16.24 -8.53
N LYS A 164 12.47 -16.63 -7.88
CA LYS A 164 11.15 -16.79 -8.50
C LYS A 164 10.11 -16.08 -7.67
N ILE A 165 9.45 -15.09 -8.27
CA ILE A 165 8.28 -14.45 -7.64
C ILE A 165 7.08 -15.39 -7.73
N VAL A 166 6.41 -15.63 -6.60
CA VAL A 166 5.19 -16.42 -6.48
C VAL A 166 4.07 -15.50 -6.06
N ALA A 167 3.17 -15.20 -6.99
CA ALA A 167 2.04 -14.32 -6.77
C ALA A 167 0.93 -15.02 -6.00
N TYR A 168 0.52 -14.44 -4.88
CA TYR A 168 -0.65 -14.84 -4.11
C TYR A 168 -1.79 -13.85 -4.33
N SER A 169 -2.99 -14.24 -3.95
CA SER A 169 -4.19 -13.43 -4.17
C SER A 169 -4.40 -12.36 -3.09
N SER A 170 -3.62 -12.39 -2.03
CA SER A 170 -3.61 -11.39 -0.95
C SER A 170 -2.27 -11.35 -0.22
N ALA A 171 -1.97 -10.24 0.42
CA ALA A 171 -0.78 -10.08 1.26
C ALA A 171 -0.78 -11.07 2.45
N ALA A 172 -1.95 -11.36 3.02
CA ALA A 172 -2.08 -12.34 4.10
C ALA A 172 -1.72 -13.77 3.66
N GLU A 173 -2.15 -14.18 2.45
CA GLU A 173 -1.77 -15.48 1.89
C GLU A 173 -0.27 -15.56 1.62
N ALA A 174 0.34 -14.50 1.08
CA ALA A 174 1.78 -14.42 0.85
C ALA A 174 2.57 -14.54 2.17
N ALA A 175 2.15 -13.82 3.22
CA ALA A 175 2.77 -13.89 4.55
C ALA A 175 2.66 -15.30 5.17
N GLN A 176 1.53 -15.99 4.98
CA GLN A 176 1.36 -17.36 5.46
C GLN A 176 2.16 -18.40 4.67
N ALA A 177 2.36 -18.19 3.38
CA ALA A 177 3.11 -19.11 2.54
C ALA A 177 4.55 -19.28 3.03
N VAL A 178 5.23 -18.19 3.39
CA VAL A 178 6.58 -18.24 3.94
C VAL A 178 6.60 -18.92 5.31
N ALA A 179 5.62 -18.67 6.18
CA ALA A 179 5.55 -19.29 7.50
C ALA A 179 5.29 -20.81 7.44
N LYS A 180 4.64 -21.28 6.37
CA LYS A 180 4.42 -22.70 6.10
C LYS A 180 5.59 -23.38 5.36
N GLY A 181 6.58 -22.60 4.91
CA GLY A 181 7.69 -23.10 4.09
C GLY A 181 7.31 -23.42 2.64
N GLU A 182 6.17 -22.88 2.15
CA GLU A 182 5.76 -23.00 0.74
C GLU A 182 6.63 -22.12 -0.16
N THR A 183 7.15 -21.01 0.39
CA THR A 183 8.14 -20.13 -0.21
C THR A 183 9.27 -19.87 0.79
N ASN A 184 10.45 -19.48 0.27
CA ASN A 184 11.61 -19.19 1.12
C ASN A 184 11.50 -17.83 1.81
N PHE A 185 10.96 -16.84 1.08
CA PHE A 185 10.82 -15.45 1.51
C PHE A 185 9.42 -14.92 1.18
N ALA A 186 9.05 -13.81 1.82
CA ALA A 186 7.92 -12.98 1.42
C ALA A 186 8.27 -11.50 1.57
N VAL A 187 7.67 -10.65 0.73
CA VAL A 187 7.62 -9.20 0.94
C VAL A 187 6.19 -8.84 1.30
N SER A 188 6.00 -8.13 2.40
CA SER A 188 4.67 -7.80 2.92
C SER A 188 4.67 -6.56 3.80
N HIS A 189 3.48 -6.03 4.08
CA HIS A 189 3.30 -5.07 5.16
C HIS A 189 3.67 -5.68 6.52
N GLN A 190 4.21 -4.86 7.41
CA GLN A 190 4.62 -5.29 8.76
C GLN A 190 3.47 -5.95 9.54
N SER A 191 2.26 -5.36 9.50
CA SER A 191 1.09 -5.91 10.19
C SER A 191 0.64 -7.28 9.68
N GLN A 192 0.88 -7.59 8.42
CA GLN A 192 0.50 -8.88 7.82
C GLN A 192 1.42 -10.03 8.25
N ILE A 193 2.66 -9.73 8.63
CA ILE A 193 3.65 -10.73 9.04
C ILE A 193 3.84 -10.79 10.56
N LEU A 194 3.29 -9.84 11.32
CA LEU A 194 3.54 -9.69 12.75
C LEU A 194 3.18 -10.96 13.55
N GLU A 195 1.99 -11.51 13.32
CA GLU A 195 1.54 -12.70 14.04
C GLU A 195 2.46 -13.90 13.81
N THR A 196 2.81 -14.18 12.56
CA THR A 196 3.72 -15.30 12.21
C THR A 196 5.12 -15.08 12.74
N TYR A 197 5.59 -13.83 12.79
CA TYR A 197 6.87 -13.47 13.44
C TYR A 197 6.81 -13.72 14.94
N GLN A 198 5.77 -13.30 15.64
CA GLN A 198 5.60 -13.52 17.07
C GLN A 198 5.49 -15.01 17.44
N GLN A 199 4.99 -15.83 16.53
CA GLN A 199 4.92 -17.29 16.65
C GLN A 199 6.22 -18.01 16.24
N ASN A 200 7.30 -17.28 15.94
CA ASN A 200 8.57 -17.79 15.42
C ASN A 200 8.46 -18.61 14.12
N GLY A 201 7.44 -18.35 13.32
CA GLY A 201 7.27 -18.99 12.01
C GLY A 201 8.13 -18.37 10.91
N VAL A 202 8.52 -17.11 11.09
CA VAL A 202 9.41 -16.36 10.19
C VAL A 202 10.45 -15.56 10.96
N SER A 203 11.55 -15.22 10.28
CA SER A 203 12.48 -14.16 10.66
C SER A 203 12.29 -12.95 9.74
N ILE A 204 12.72 -11.76 10.19
CA ILE A 204 12.71 -10.55 9.37
C ILE A 204 14.13 -10.25 8.92
N VAL A 205 14.31 -10.08 7.61
CA VAL A 205 15.63 -9.93 6.97
C VAL A 205 16.00 -8.47 6.82
N CYS A 206 15.09 -7.66 6.29
CA CYS A 206 15.32 -6.23 6.03
C CYS A 206 14.00 -5.47 5.87
N ALA A 207 14.11 -4.15 5.93
CA ALA A 207 13.06 -3.19 5.64
C ALA A 207 13.35 -2.46 4.32
N PHE A 208 12.34 -2.24 3.52
CA PHE A 208 12.45 -1.42 2.30
C PHE A 208 12.29 0.07 2.64
N ASP A 209 13.28 0.58 3.38
CA ASP A 209 13.41 1.99 3.76
C ASP A 209 14.87 2.42 3.69
N GLY A 210 15.12 3.74 3.79
CA GLY A 210 16.45 4.33 3.82
C GLY A 210 17.20 4.09 5.13
N GLU A 211 16.45 3.95 6.22
CA GLU A 211 16.96 3.81 7.57
C GLU A 211 16.41 2.53 8.23
N ASP A 212 17.01 2.14 9.35
CA ASP A 212 16.51 1.04 10.17
C ASP A 212 15.16 1.39 10.77
N ILE A 213 14.31 0.38 11.00
CA ILE A 213 13.06 0.59 11.71
C ILE A 213 13.38 1.06 13.13
N ALA A 214 12.88 2.25 13.47
CA ALA A 214 13.26 2.94 14.70
C ALA A 214 12.58 2.35 15.95
N ASP A 215 11.35 1.91 15.83
CA ASP A 215 10.51 1.48 16.95
C ASP A 215 9.54 0.36 16.60
N GLY A 216 8.73 -0.05 17.57
CA GLY A 216 7.72 -1.09 17.39
C GLY A 216 8.29 -2.52 17.39
N PRO A 217 7.49 -3.50 16.93
CA PRO A 217 7.85 -4.93 16.98
C PRO A 217 9.06 -5.29 16.13
N PHE A 218 9.37 -4.48 15.11
CA PHE A 218 10.49 -4.71 14.19
C PHE A 218 11.62 -3.71 14.37
N ALA A 219 11.70 -3.03 15.53
CA ALA A 219 12.79 -2.10 15.83
C ALA A 219 14.17 -2.75 15.63
N GLY A 220 15.05 -2.03 14.92
CA GLY A 220 16.41 -2.48 14.60
C GLY A 220 16.52 -3.34 13.34
N VAL A 221 15.43 -3.64 12.64
CA VAL A 221 15.49 -4.27 11.32
C VAL A 221 16.13 -3.29 10.33
N GLU A 222 17.17 -3.76 9.63
CA GLU A 222 18.00 -2.93 8.75
C GLU A 222 17.25 -2.42 7.52
N GLY A 223 17.39 -1.12 7.23
CA GLY A 223 16.92 -0.51 5.99
C GLY A 223 17.84 -0.81 4.81
N VAL A 224 17.28 -1.27 3.69
CA VAL A 224 18.05 -1.63 2.48
C VAL A 224 18.76 -0.42 1.86
N GLY A 225 18.26 0.80 2.07
CA GLY A 225 18.84 2.03 1.56
C GLY A 225 20.22 2.33 2.11
N LYS A 226 20.55 1.87 3.31
CA LYS A 226 21.90 1.97 3.90
C LYS A 226 22.98 1.26 3.07
N TYR A 227 22.57 0.26 2.29
CA TYR A 227 23.42 -0.49 1.37
C TYR A 227 23.35 0.00 -0.08
N GLY A 228 22.59 1.07 -0.34
CA GLY A 228 22.40 1.61 -1.68
C GLY A 228 21.41 0.83 -2.54
N TYR A 229 20.57 -0.03 -1.94
CA TYR A 229 19.54 -0.77 -2.67
C TYR A 229 18.26 0.04 -2.80
N PRO A 230 17.43 -0.24 -3.82
CA PRO A 230 16.21 0.50 -4.09
C PRO A 230 15.15 0.30 -3.00
N TYR A 231 14.48 1.39 -2.65
CA TYR A 231 13.36 1.40 -1.72
C TYR A 231 12.43 2.56 -2.01
N PHE A 232 11.20 2.45 -1.56
CA PHE A 232 10.24 3.55 -1.43
C PHE A 232 9.18 3.15 -0.40
N ARG A 233 8.53 4.14 0.20
CA ARG A 233 7.39 3.92 1.07
C ARG A 233 6.13 3.71 0.23
N ASN A 234 5.35 2.70 0.57
CA ASN A 234 4.08 2.42 -0.09
C ASN A 234 3.02 3.41 0.40
N ARG A 235 2.19 3.89 -0.53
CA ARG A 235 1.07 4.79 -0.28
C ARG A 235 -0.17 4.33 -1.02
N CYS A 236 -1.34 4.64 -0.42
CA CYS A 236 -2.63 4.43 -1.05
C CYS A 236 -3.41 5.74 -0.99
N LEU A 237 -3.94 6.16 -2.14
CA LEU A 237 -4.53 7.47 -2.35
C LEU A 237 -6.05 7.39 -2.37
N ILE A 238 -6.71 8.31 -1.68
CA ILE A 238 -8.15 8.56 -1.83
C ILE A 238 -8.34 9.49 -3.01
N LEU A 239 -9.03 9.02 -4.02
CA LEU A 239 -9.23 9.71 -5.29
C LEU A 239 -10.72 9.78 -5.65
N ALA A 240 -11.15 10.90 -6.22
CA ALA A 240 -12.45 11.08 -6.84
C ALA A 240 -12.31 11.15 -8.37
N ARG A 241 -13.43 11.04 -9.12
CA ARG A 241 -13.39 11.23 -10.58
C ARG A 241 -13.00 12.65 -10.95
N LYS A 242 -12.25 12.79 -12.02
CA LYS A 242 -11.87 14.08 -12.61
C LYS A 242 -13.09 14.94 -12.88
N GLY A 243 -13.02 16.22 -12.46
CA GLY A 243 -14.12 17.18 -12.60
C GLY A 243 -15.11 17.16 -11.43
N THR A 244 -14.86 16.38 -10.37
CA THR A 244 -15.61 16.48 -9.10
C THR A 244 -15.43 17.88 -8.50
N ASP A 245 -16.53 18.46 -7.99
CA ASP A 245 -16.57 19.82 -7.43
C ASP A 245 -15.49 20.01 -6.35
N ALA A 246 -14.69 21.05 -6.50
CA ALA A 246 -13.59 21.36 -5.59
C ALA A 246 -14.06 21.57 -4.13
N LYS A 247 -15.30 22.04 -3.91
CA LYS A 247 -15.85 22.16 -2.56
C LYS A 247 -16.12 20.80 -1.93
N LYS A 248 -16.58 19.83 -2.74
CA LYS A 248 -16.76 18.45 -2.28
C LYS A 248 -15.42 17.80 -1.95
N ILE A 249 -14.41 17.98 -2.80
CA ILE A 249 -13.04 17.52 -2.53
C ILE A 249 -12.50 18.10 -1.23
N ALA A 250 -12.64 19.43 -1.03
CA ALA A 250 -12.19 20.07 0.21
C ALA A 250 -12.92 19.57 1.46
N ALA A 251 -14.24 19.32 1.37
CA ALA A 251 -15.02 18.78 2.48
C ALA A 251 -14.65 17.32 2.82
N LEU A 252 -14.37 16.50 1.81
CA LEU A 252 -13.88 15.14 1.98
C LEU A 252 -12.48 15.13 2.63
N LYS A 253 -11.58 15.97 2.13
CA LYS A 253 -10.25 16.13 2.74
C LYS A 253 -10.34 16.54 4.21
N GLU A 254 -11.16 17.56 4.53
CA GLU A 254 -11.37 18.00 5.92
C GLU A 254 -11.91 16.87 6.81
N LEU A 255 -12.81 16.02 6.27
CA LEU A 255 -13.33 14.87 7.01
C LEU A 255 -12.20 13.86 7.31
N TYR A 256 -11.39 13.49 6.32
CA TYR A 256 -10.26 12.59 6.54
C TYR A 256 -9.22 13.16 7.51
N ASP A 257 -8.90 14.45 7.40
CA ASP A 257 -7.99 15.13 8.33
C ASP A 257 -8.49 15.05 9.78
N LYS A 258 -9.81 15.24 10.00
CA LYS A 258 -10.42 15.10 11.34
C LYS A 258 -10.38 13.66 11.85
N ILE A 259 -10.63 12.68 10.99
CA ILE A 259 -10.55 11.25 11.33
C ILE A 259 -9.12 10.88 11.73
N LEU A 260 -8.11 11.34 10.96
CA LEU A 260 -6.70 11.06 11.25
C LEU A 260 -6.18 11.78 12.50
N ALA A 261 -6.77 12.92 12.85
CA ALA A 261 -6.47 13.65 14.09
C ALA A 261 -7.08 12.99 15.36
N ASP A 262 -8.00 12.03 15.20
CA ASP A 262 -8.51 11.25 16.32
C ASP A 262 -7.39 10.35 16.87
N GLN A 263 -7.09 10.51 18.16
CA GLN A 263 -6.04 9.77 18.83
C GLN A 263 -6.23 8.24 18.71
N SER A 264 -7.47 7.76 18.79
CA SER A 264 -7.77 6.33 18.66
C SER A 264 -7.47 5.78 17.27
N VAL A 265 -7.51 6.62 16.23
CA VAL A 265 -7.17 6.26 14.85
C VAL A 265 -5.66 6.26 14.67
N SER A 266 -4.98 7.33 15.09
CA SER A 266 -3.52 7.44 14.96
C SER A 266 -2.79 6.34 15.76
N GLU A 267 -3.24 6.05 16.98
CA GLU A 267 -2.73 4.94 17.78
C GLU A 267 -3.01 3.57 17.13
N TRP A 268 -4.23 3.36 16.60
CA TRP A 268 -4.54 2.11 15.90
C TRP A 268 -3.71 1.94 14.62
N LEU A 269 -3.49 3.01 13.85
CA LEU A 269 -2.61 2.97 12.68
C LEU A 269 -1.19 2.61 13.08
N ALA A 270 -0.63 3.25 14.11
CA ALA A 270 0.74 3.03 14.56
C ALA A 270 0.92 1.65 15.24
N ASP A 271 0.07 1.30 16.19
CA ASP A 271 0.31 0.17 17.10
C ASP A 271 -0.26 -1.15 16.56
N THR A 272 -1.36 -1.09 15.79
CA THR A 272 -2.03 -2.28 15.24
C THR A 272 -1.67 -2.52 13.78
N MET A 273 -1.74 -1.45 12.97
CA MET A 273 -1.49 -1.56 11.54
C MET A 273 -0.03 -1.37 11.18
N LEU A 274 0.81 -0.87 12.10
CA LEU A 274 2.22 -0.54 11.88
C LEU A 274 2.40 0.38 10.66
N LEU A 275 1.55 1.41 10.61
CA LEU A 275 1.50 2.42 9.57
C LEU A 275 1.80 3.79 10.18
N GLU A 276 2.35 4.67 9.38
CA GLU A 276 2.60 6.05 9.75
C GLU A 276 1.55 6.95 9.10
N VAL A 277 0.87 7.80 9.89
CA VAL A 277 -0.01 8.84 9.33
C VAL A 277 0.83 9.77 8.46
N ASP A 278 0.44 9.94 7.22
CA ASP A 278 1.24 10.67 6.23
C ASP A 278 0.30 11.38 5.23
N THR A 279 -0.23 12.53 5.68
CA THR A 279 -1.05 13.39 4.81
C THR A 279 -0.18 14.14 3.82
N MET A 280 -0.66 14.33 2.59
CA MET A 280 0.09 14.94 1.51
C MET A 280 -0.76 15.97 0.76
N THR A 281 -0.09 16.92 0.11
CA THR A 281 -0.70 17.71 -0.96
C THR A 281 -0.65 16.94 -2.28
N ASN A 282 -1.49 17.34 -3.24
CA ASN A 282 -1.43 16.74 -4.59
C ASN A 282 -0.04 16.86 -5.23
N ASP A 283 0.64 17.99 -5.05
CA ASP A 283 1.98 18.21 -5.61
C ASP A 283 3.00 17.25 -5.00
N GLN A 284 2.92 16.99 -3.69
CA GLN A 284 3.78 16.01 -3.01
C GLN A 284 3.50 14.57 -3.49
N VAL A 285 2.23 14.23 -3.76
CA VAL A 285 1.87 12.93 -4.35
C VAL A 285 2.47 12.78 -5.75
N LEU A 286 2.35 13.81 -6.60
CA LEU A 286 2.93 13.79 -7.93
C LEU A 286 4.45 13.66 -7.89
N GLU A 287 5.12 14.39 -7.01
CA GLU A 287 6.57 14.27 -6.79
C GLU A 287 6.95 12.85 -6.35
N HIS A 288 6.18 12.26 -5.42
CA HIS A 288 6.41 10.89 -4.98
C HIS A 288 6.25 9.88 -6.14
N ILE A 289 5.18 9.99 -6.93
CA ILE A 289 4.95 9.14 -8.11
C ILE A 289 6.14 9.23 -9.08
N GLU A 290 6.62 10.44 -9.39
CA GLU A 290 7.75 10.63 -10.30
C GLU A 290 9.07 10.08 -9.71
N ASN A 291 9.28 10.22 -8.40
CA ASN A 291 10.43 9.62 -7.73
C ASN A 291 10.40 8.08 -7.82
N VAL A 292 9.26 7.45 -7.57
CA VAL A 292 9.13 6.00 -7.71
C VAL A 292 9.28 5.56 -9.16
N LYS A 293 8.70 6.28 -10.13
CA LYS A 293 8.93 6.02 -11.57
C LYS A 293 10.41 6.06 -11.93
N SER A 294 11.17 7.01 -11.37
CA SER A 294 12.62 7.09 -11.59
C SER A 294 13.33 5.82 -11.10
N ILE A 295 13.00 5.34 -9.90
CA ILE A 295 13.51 4.08 -9.36
C ILE A 295 13.10 2.90 -10.27
N VAL A 296 11.83 2.82 -10.68
CA VAL A 296 11.36 1.75 -11.56
C VAL A 296 12.11 1.75 -12.89
N ASN A 297 12.32 2.91 -13.52
CA ASN A 297 13.06 3.01 -14.77
C ASN A 297 14.54 2.62 -14.62
N GLU A 298 15.16 2.90 -13.48
CA GLU A 298 16.53 2.50 -13.19
C GLU A 298 16.69 0.99 -13.08
N TYR A 299 15.70 0.32 -12.43
CA TYR A 299 15.81 -1.11 -12.08
C TYR A 299 14.94 -2.04 -12.94
N LYS A 300 14.11 -1.54 -13.86
CA LYS A 300 13.14 -2.35 -14.62
C LYS A 300 13.79 -3.50 -15.40
N ASP A 301 14.98 -3.29 -15.95
CA ASP A 301 15.68 -4.32 -16.73
C ASP A 301 16.17 -5.49 -15.86
N LEU A 302 16.25 -5.30 -14.52
CA LEU A 302 16.55 -6.35 -13.56
C LEU A 302 15.30 -7.10 -13.09
N VAL A 303 14.11 -6.52 -13.34
CA VAL A 303 12.80 -7.03 -12.86
C VAL A 303 12.06 -7.82 -13.94
N VAL A 304 12.22 -7.42 -15.21
CA VAL A 304 11.59 -8.08 -16.36
C VAL A 304 12.47 -9.23 -16.82
N GLN A 305 12.15 -10.44 -16.35
CA GLN A 305 12.64 -11.71 -16.90
C GLN A 305 11.50 -12.62 -17.26
#